data_dcbff61dbd6bc137edded8dffa2fd550
#
_entry.id   dcbff61dbd6bc137edded8dffa2fd550
#
_cell.length_a   1.000
_cell.length_b   1.000
_cell.length_c   1.000
_cell.angle_alpha   90.00
_cell.angle_beta   90.00
_cell.angle_gamma   90.00
#
_symmetry.space_group_name_H-M   'P 1'
#
loop_
_entity.id
_entity.type
_entity.pdbx_description
1 polymer ?
#
loop_
_entity_poly.entity_id
_entity_poly.type
_entity_poly.pdbx_seq_one_letter_code
_entity_poly.pdbx_strand_id
1 'polypeptide(L)'
;MTRIYIAILAFLFPAFLSAQAKTFAGTDYSQGIVFVMENNQIVWQHKAPDSNDLWVLPNGNILFTTGHGVLEMTRQNDTIFHYESKSLVFACQRLKNGNTFVGECI
;
A
#
# COMPACT_ATOMS: atom_id res chain seq x y z
N MET A 1 -43.28 -32.43 19.63
CA MET A 1 -42.74 -32.45 18.67
C MET A 1 -42.29 -31.41 17.88
N THR A 2 -41.79 -30.52 18.08
CA THR A 2 -41.50 -29.42 17.28
C THR A 2 -40.22 -28.75 17.61
N ARG A 3 -39.26 -29.51 17.90
CA ARG A 3 -38.09 -28.85 18.22
C ARG A 3 -37.10 -28.88 17.22
N ILE A 4 -37.31 -29.16 16.07
CA ILE A 4 -36.35 -29.39 15.06
C ILE A 4 -35.86 -28.16 14.36
N TYR A 5 -36.59 -27.08 14.48
CA TYR A 5 -36.31 -25.95 13.65
C TYR A 5 -35.12 -25.13 14.01
N ILE A 6 -34.65 -25.25 15.20
CA ILE A 6 -33.63 -24.36 15.68
C ILE A 6 -32.29 -24.62 15.06
N ALA A 7 -32.03 -25.83 14.67
CA ALA A 7 -30.72 -26.16 14.16
C ALA A 7 -30.36 -25.50 12.84
N ILE A 8 -31.34 -25.08 12.10
CA ILE A 8 -31.09 -24.58 10.78
C ILE A 8 -30.43 -23.21 10.77
N LEU A 9 -30.71 -22.43 11.78
CA LEU A 9 -30.18 -21.08 11.81
C LEU A 9 -28.69 -21.01 11.98
N ALA A 10 -28.14 -22.03 12.58
CA ALA A 10 -26.72 -22.02 12.87
C ALA A 10 -25.85 -22.01 11.63
N PHE A 11 -26.34 -22.46 10.51
CA PHE A 11 -25.54 -22.54 9.31
C PHE A 11 -25.37 -21.23 8.60
N LEU A 12 -26.10 -20.26 8.95
CA LEU A 12 -25.99 -18.98 8.27
C LEU A 12 -24.76 -18.17 8.68
N PHE A 13 -24.29 -18.39 9.88
CA PHE A 13 -23.18 -17.61 10.38
C PHE A 13 -21.84 -17.85 9.71
N PRO A 14 -21.45 -19.06 9.39
CA PRO A 14 -20.13 -19.28 8.82
C PRO A 14 -19.92 -18.54 7.50
N ALA A 15 -20.99 -18.33 6.75
CA ALA A 15 -20.86 -17.64 5.48
C ALA A 15 -20.42 -16.20 5.64
N PHE A 16 -20.82 -15.55 6.71
CA PHE A 16 -20.42 -14.18 6.94
C PHE A 16 -19.03 -14.07 7.53
N LEU A 17 -18.63 -15.06 8.28
CA LEU A 17 -17.33 -15.06 8.91
C LEU A 17 -16.20 -15.29 7.93
N SER A 18 -16.50 -15.80 6.75
CA SER A 18 -15.47 -16.01 5.76
C SER A 18 -15.03 -14.74 5.08
N ALA A 19 -15.77 -13.65 5.21
CA ALA A 19 -15.37 -12.40 4.63
C ALA A 19 -14.18 -11.83 5.39
N GLN A 20 -13.12 -11.51 4.66
CA GLN A 20 -11.90 -10.99 5.26
C GLN A 20 -11.61 -9.60 4.77
N ALA A 21 -11.11 -8.77 5.66
CA ALA A 21 -10.62 -7.47 5.31
C ALA A 21 -9.38 -7.61 4.45
N LYS A 22 -9.28 -6.78 3.43
CA LYS A 22 -8.11 -6.77 2.55
C LYS A 22 -7.45 -5.42 2.63
N THR A 23 -6.14 -5.45 2.81
CA THR A 23 -5.32 -4.26 2.84
C THR A 23 -4.24 -4.40 1.79
N PHE A 24 -4.11 -3.42 0.94
CA PHE A 24 -3.02 -3.39 -0.03
C PHE A 24 -2.65 -1.95 -0.38
N ALA A 25 -1.47 -1.79 -0.92
CA ALA A 25 -0.97 -0.51 -1.38
C ALA A 25 -0.57 -0.64 -2.85
N GLY A 26 -0.58 0.46 -3.56
CA GLY A 26 -0.22 0.43 -4.96
C GLY A 26 0.02 1.81 -5.53
N THR A 27 0.43 1.81 -6.79
CA THR A 27 0.56 3.01 -7.57
C THR A 27 -0.50 2.99 -8.66
N ASP A 28 -1.09 4.14 -8.92
CA ASP A 28 -1.98 4.32 -10.05
C ASP A 28 -1.32 5.31 -10.99
N TYR A 29 -0.75 4.79 -12.05
CA TYR A 29 0.03 5.59 -12.99
C TYR A 29 -0.85 6.59 -13.75
N SER A 30 -2.07 6.17 -14.09
CA SER A 30 -2.95 7.03 -14.86
C SER A 30 -3.47 8.22 -14.08
N GLN A 31 -3.70 8.05 -12.77
CA GLN A 31 -4.12 9.14 -11.91
C GLN A 31 -2.93 9.86 -11.24
N GLY A 32 -1.75 9.30 -11.31
CA GLY A 32 -0.57 9.90 -10.71
C GLY A 32 -0.61 9.91 -9.19
N ILE A 33 -1.05 8.81 -8.58
CA ILE A 33 -1.12 8.69 -7.13
C ILE A 33 -0.50 7.38 -6.64
N VAL A 34 -0.08 7.41 -5.40
CA VAL A 34 0.18 6.20 -4.60
C VAL A 34 -0.88 6.14 -3.53
N PHE A 35 -1.29 4.94 -3.13
CA PHE A 35 -2.43 4.80 -2.23
C PHE A 35 -2.34 3.54 -1.37
N VAL A 36 -3.07 3.56 -0.28
CA VAL A 36 -3.32 2.39 0.56
C VAL A 36 -4.82 2.19 0.67
N MET A 37 -5.26 0.98 0.41
CA MET A 37 -6.67 0.60 0.52
C MET A 37 -6.87 -0.37 1.67
N GLU A 38 -7.95 -0.17 2.39
CA GLU A 38 -8.42 -1.08 3.43
C GLU A 38 -9.92 -1.22 3.28
N ASN A 39 -10.40 -2.47 3.24
CA ASN A 39 -11.84 -2.75 3.13
C ASN A 39 -12.51 -2.03 1.96
N ASN A 40 -11.85 -2.04 0.81
CA ASN A 40 -12.35 -1.43 -0.43
C ASN A 40 -12.44 0.10 -0.37
N GLN A 41 -11.74 0.72 0.56
CA GLN A 41 -11.69 2.18 0.66
C GLN A 41 -10.25 2.65 0.68
N ILE A 42 -10.01 3.78 0.03
CA ILE A 42 -8.71 4.42 0.10
C ILE A 42 -8.59 5.10 1.45
N VAL A 43 -7.63 4.67 2.27
CA VAL A 43 -7.41 5.23 3.60
C VAL A 43 -6.22 6.17 3.64
N TRP A 44 -5.40 6.18 2.60
CA TRP A 44 -4.29 7.12 2.44
C TRP A 44 -3.95 7.22 0.96
N GLN A 45 -3.65 8.42 0.49
CA GLN A 45 -3.15 8.61 -0.86
C GLN A 45 -2.28 9.85 -0.91
N HIS A 46 -1.39 9.87 -1.87
CA HIS A 46 -0.50 11.00 -2.09
C HIS A 46 -0.26 11.14 -3.58
N LYS A 47 -0.19 12.38 -4.05
CA LYS A 47 0.10 12.66 -5.44
C LYS A 47 1.53 12.27 -5.74
N ALA A 48 1.72 11.42 -6.71
CA ALA A 48 3.03 10.92 -7.11
C ALA A 48 3.01 10.57 -8.59
N PRO A 49 3.08 11.55 -9.48
CA PRO A 49 3.13 11.29 -10.90
C PRO A 49 4.35 10.42 -11.23
N ASP A 50 4.18 9.52 -12.17
CA ASP A 50 5.25 8.65 -12.65
C ASP A 50 5.84 7.73 -11.58
N SER A 51 5.08 7.41 -10.52
CA SER A 51 5.53 6.44 -9.55
C SER A 51 5.44 5.03 -10.11
N ASN A 52 6.56 4.33 -10.13
CA ASN A 52 6.66 2.99 -10.70
C ASN A 52 6.88 1.90 -9.66
N ASP A 53 7.20 2.25 -8.44
CA ASP A 53 7.53 1.27 -7.41
C ASP A 53 7.11 1.77 -6.05
N LEU A 54 6.66 0.85 -5.19
CA LEU A 54 6.15 1.20 -3.88
C LEU A 54 6.35 0.04 -2.92
N TRP A 55 6.70 0.37 -1.68
CA TRP A 55 6.85 -0.58 -0.59
C TRP A 55 6.17 -0.05 0.66
N VAL A 56 5.47 -0.93 1.36
CA VAL A 56 5.05 -0.65 2.73
C VAL A 56 6.13 -1.18 3.64
N LEU A 57 6.76 -0.30 4.37
CA LEU A 57 7.86 -0.66 5.25
C LEU A 57 7.35 -1.30 6.55
N PRO A 58 8.20 -2.04 7.28
CA PRO A 58 7.76 -2.69 8.52
C PRO A 58 7.15 -1.74 9.55
N ASN A 59 7.59 -0.49 9.57
CA ASN A 59 7.04 0.51 10.49
C ASN A 59 5.75 1.16 9.99
N GLY A 60 5.24 0.73 8.83
CA GLY A 60 4.02 1.28 8.26
C GLY A 60 4.22 2.46 7.33
N ASN A 61 5.42 2.99 7.22
CA ASN A 61 5.70 4.07 6.27
C ASN A 61 5.65 3.55 4.84
N ILE A 62 5.47 4.46 3.90
CA ILE A 62 5.40 4.13 2.48
C ILE A 62 6.63 4.68 1.79
N LEU A 63 7.36 3.80 1.11
CA LEU A 63 8.53 4.15 0.29
C LEU A 63 8.13 4.01 -1.16
N PHE A 64 8.31 5.05 -1.96
CA PHE A 64 7.86 5.01 -3.36
C PHE A 64 8.69 5.92 -4.25
N THR A 65 8.69 5.61 -5.54
CA THR A 65 9.36 6.43 -6.54
C THR A 65 8.46 7.57 -7.01
N THR A 66 9.07 8.66 -7.46
CA THR A 66 8.35 9.86 -7.89
C THR A 66 8.77 10.34 -9.29
N GLY A 67 9.16 9.49 -10.15
CA GLY A 67 9.64 9.89 -11.46
C GLY A 67 11.13 10.23 -11.44
N HIS A 68 11.53 11.25 -10.73
CA HIS A 68 12.93 11.64 -10.59
C HIS A 68 13.47 11.48 -9.18
N GLY A 69 12.80 10.73 -8.34
CA GLY A 69 13.24 10.58 -6.97
C GLY A 69 12.59 9.45 -6.23
N VAL A 70 12.85 9.44 -4.93
CA VAL A 70 12.29 8.48 -3.98
C VAL A 70 11.86 9.25 -2.75
N LEU A 71 10.69 8.89 -2.23
CA LEU A 71 10.17 9.43 -0.98
C LEU A 71 9.82 8.31 -0.01
N GLU A 72 10.08 8.55 1.26
CA GLU A 72 9.47 7.78 2.34
C GLU A 72 8.58 8.72 3.13
N MET A 73 7.31 8.35 3.28
CA MET A 73 6.32 9.16 4.00
C MET A 73 5.61 8.36 5.06
N THR A 74 5.25 9.06 6.13
CA THR A 74 4.34 8.48 7.12
C THR A 74 2.90 8.58 6.63
N ARG A 75 2.00 7.85 7.29
CA ARG A 75 0.56 7.96 6.99
C ARG A 75 -0.01 9.33 7.36
N GLN A 76 0.71 10.13 8.14
CA GLN A 76 0.33 11.50 8.49
C GLN A 76 0.93 12.51 7.52
N ASN A 77 1.53 12.04 6.42
CA ASN A 77 2.10 12.86 5.36
C ASN A 77 3.40 13.60 5.73
N ASP A 78 4.13 13.08 6.70
CA ASP A 78 5.46 13.60 7.01
C ASP A 78 6.48 12.91 6.14
N THR A 79 7.39 13.68 5.55
CA THR A 79 8.50 13.15 4.76
C THR A 79 9.63 12.74 5.68
N ILE A 80 9.99 11.45 5.65
CA ILE A 80 11.08 10.91 6.48
C ILE A 80 12.40 10.87 5.70
N PHE A 81 12.32 10.57 4.40
CA PHE A 81 13.49 10.43 3.55
C PHE A 81 13.11 10.91 2.15
N HIS A 82 14.04 11.57 1.47
CA HIS A 82 13.86 11.85 0.07
C HIS A 82 15.20 11.80 -0.67
N TYR A 83 15.12 11.46 -1.94
CA TYR A 83 16.26 11.44 -2.85
C TYR A 83 15.79 12.01 -4.18
N GLU A 84 16.59 12.87 -4.79
CA GLU A 84 16.30 13.43 -6.09
C GLU A 84 17.43 13.13 -7.06
N SER A 85 17.07 12.86 -8.31
CA SER A 85 17.99 12.55 -9.39
C SER A 85 17.66 13.40 -10.60
N LYS A 86 18.66 13.62 -11.44
CA LYS A 86 18.45 14.21 -12.76
C LYS A 86 17.90 13.17 -13.74
N SER A 87 18.08 11.90 -13.43
CA SER A 87 17.61 10.79 -14.25
C SER A 87 16.26 10.31 -13.78
N LEU A 88 15.57 9.54 -14.62
CA LEU A 88 14.35 8.88 -14.22
C LEU A 88 14.67 7.77 -13.22
N VAL A 89 13.83 7.64 -12.21
CA VAL A 89 13.96 6.61 -11.18
C VAL A 89 12.82 5.63 -11.33
N PHE A 90 13.13 4.34 -11.49
CA PHE A 90 12.12 3.32 -11.73
C PHE A 90 11.96 2.33 -10.58
N ALA A 91 12.90 2.27 -9.66
CA ALA A 91 12.86 1.28 -8.59
C ALA A 91 13.46 1.83 -7.32
N CYS A 92 12.95 1.39 -6.19
CA CYS A 92 13.49 1.70 -4.88
C CYS A 92 13.27 0.51 -3.95
N GLN A 93 14.15 0.39 -2.95
CA GLN A 93 13.99 -0.64 -1.92
C GLN A 93 14.81 -0.27 -0.70
N ARG A 94 14.22 -0.42 0.48
CA ARG A 94 14.97 -0.26 1.72
C ARG A 94 15.64 -1.58 2.06
N LEU A 95 16.96 -1.56 2.24
CA LEU A 95 17.74 -2.75 2.56
C LEU A 95 17.77 -2.97 4.08
N LYS A 96 18.16 -4.19 4.49
CA LYS A 96 18.16 -4.55 5.90
C LYS A 96 19.11 -3.68 6.73
N ASN A 97 20.18 -3.18 6.11
CA ASN A 97 21.15 -2.34 6.81
C ASN A 97 20.72 -0.88 6.91
N GLY A 98 19.53 -0.54 6.44
CA GLY A 98 19.01 0.82 6.46
C GLY A 98 19.32 1.65 5.23
N ASN A 99 20.13 1.14 4.31
CA ASN A 99 20.40 1.84 3.06
C ASN A 99 19.20 1.72 2.12
N THR A 100 19.12 2.65 1.20
CA THR A 100 18.07 2.64 0.19
C THR A 100 18.68 2.36 -1.18
N PHE A 101 18.21 1.31 -1.82
CA PHE A 101 18.57 1.00 -3.21
C PHE A 101 17.70 1.86 -4.12
N VAL A 102 18.32 2.43 -5.16
CA VAL A 102 17.61 3.25 -6.15
C VAL A 102 18.04 2.80 -7.53
N GLY A 103 17.06 2.47 -8.37
CA GLY A 103 17.31 2.11 -9.77
C GLY A 103 17.03 3.29 -10.68
N GLU A 104 18.07 3.80 -11.31
CA GLU A 104 17.99 4.96 -12.19
C GLU A 104 18.25 4.60 -13.63
N CYS A 105 17.64 5.36 -14.54
CA CYS A 105 17.94 5.27 -15.96
C CYS A 105 19.09 6.21 -16.27
N ILE A 106 20.12 5.68 -16.91
CA ILE A 106 21.30 6.45 -17.27
C ILE A 106 21.16 7.02 -18.66
#